data_d82feaed37a67cd5a0c2973b2dfbe4c1
#
_entry.id   d82feaed37a67cd5a0c2973b2dfbe4c1
#
_cell.length_a   1.000
_cell.length_b   1.000
_cell.length_c   1.000
_cell.angle_alpha   90.00
_cell.angle_beta   90.00
_cell.angle_gamma   90.00
#
_symmetry.space_group_name_H-M   'P 1'
#
loop_
_entity.id
_entity.type
_entity.pdbx_description
1 polymer ?
#
loop_
_entity_poly.entity_id
_entity_poly.type
_entity_poly.pdbx_seq_one_letter_code
_entity_poly.pdbx_strand_id
1 'polypeptide(L)'
;NNGEYGIFTSEFFTLHFFCYLCICNYFMSMKRTLFFLTALFILVSAYAQKREFRGAWIQCVNGQFQGMSTSAMQATLTEQLDELQRDGVNAIIFQVRPECDALYESKLEPWSRFLTGVQGQAPSPYWDPLQWMIDQCHKRGMELHAWINPYRAKTKGTASLAANHIAITNPERVFAYDGLYILNPGIPQNRDYICKVVDDIVSRYDIDGLHIDDYFYPYPVPGQVIPDDDQYRQYGNGIKNRGDWRRYNVNLFIEQLSKTIHQRKPWVKFGVSPFGIYRNKKNDPLNGSDTNGLQNYDDLYADVLLWANNSWIDYCVPQIYWQIGHPTADYATLMKWWNKYFAKCPLYIGEDVERTVKYPDLANPSVNQMPAKYAMHKQLPNVKGTVLWYAKAVADNVGNYGTILRNTYWRYPALQPLTPNIDEKAPAKPRKVKPVWTSDGYILFWTAPKGSGWKDEAVRYVVYRFAKGQKADINNERSIVAITTDTFYKLPYEDGNTSYTYMVTSLDRMSNESKAAKKKVKL
;
A
#
# COMPACT_ATOMS: atom_id res chain seq x y z
N ASN A 1 55.67 -4.99 -79.09
CA ASN A 1 54.90 -3.77 -79.14
C ASN A 1 54.15 -3.56 -77.84
N ASN A 2 54.53 -2.45 -77.27
CA ASN A 2 54.17 -1.96 -75.96
C ASN A 2 52.68 -1.62 -75.79
N GLY A 3 52.25 -1.67 -74.56
CA GLY A 3 51.31 -0.76 -73.96
C GLY A 3 49.95 -1.38 -73.66
N GLU A 4 49.71 -1.59 -72.39
CA GLU A 4 48.45 -1.48 -71.63
C GLU A 4 48.41 -2.42 -70.42
N TYR A 5 49.20 -2.08 -69.41
CA TYR A 5 48.98 -2.63 -68.07
C TYR A 5 49.35 -1.50 -67.06
N GLY A 6 48.36 -0.70 -66.67
CA GLY A 6 48.72 0.34 -65.71
C GLY A 6 47.64 1.29 -65.23
N ILE A 7 46.33 0.96 -65.22
CA ILE A 7 45.29 1.84 -64.67
C ILE A 7 44.23 1.12 -63.81
N PHE A 8 44.23 -0.21 -63.69
CA PHE A 8 43.18 -0.90 -62.94
C PHE A 8 43.44 -1.17 -61.47
N THR A 9 44.61 -0.80 -60.90
CA THR A 9 44.93 -1.14 -59.50
C THR A 9 44.73 -0.02 -58.51
N SER A 10 44.55 1.26 -58.90
CA SER A 10 44.39 2.38 -57.93
C SER A 10 42.92 2.62 -57.54
N GLU A 11 41.98 2.37 -58.40
CA GLU A 11 40.55 2.58 -58.08
C GLU A 11 39.95 1.48 -57.18
N PHE A 12 40.44 0.24 -57.28
CA PHE A 12 40.00 -0.85 -56.42
C PHE A 12 40.50 -0.69 -54.98
N PHE A 13 41.68 -0.12 -54.74
CA PHE A 13 42.22 0.18 -53.39
C PHE A 13 41.49 1.35 -52.73
N THR A 14 41.12 2.37 -53.50
CA THR A 14 40.41 3.55 -52.95
C THR A 14 38.98 3.20 -52.59
N LEU A 15 38.29 2.39 -53.37
CA LEU A 15 36.92 1.97 -53.06
C LEU A 15 36.83 1.07 -51.80
N HIS A 16 37.80 0.12 -51.65
CA HIS A 16 37.90 -0.72 -50.43
C HIS A 16 38.26 0.09 -49.19
N PHE A 17 39.10 1.11 -49.29
CA PHE A 17 39.48 1.95 -48.17
C PHE A 17 38.31 2.86 -47.73
N PHE A 18 37.51 3.40 -48.67
CA PHE A 18 36.30 4.15 -48.36
C PHE A 18 35.19 3.27 -47.74
N CYS A 19 34.97 2.06 -48.25
CA CYS A 19 34.05 1.11 -47.61
C CYS A 19 34.47 0.72 -46.21
N TYR A 20 35.77 0.48 -45.96
CA TYR A 20 36.30 0.15 -44.64
C TYR A 20 36.14 1.32 -43.64
N LEU A 21 36.39 2.55 -44.07
CA LEU A 21 36.15 3.75 -43.27
C LEU A 21 34.67 4.03 -42.99
N CYS A 22 33.76 3.79 -43.94
CA CYS A 22 32.32 3.88 -43.74
C CYS A 22 31.81 2.83 -42.78
N ILE A 23 32.27 1.58 -42.87
CA ILE A 23 31.90 0.48 -41.98
C ILE A 23 32.44 0.73 -40.57
N CYS A 24 33.71 1.19 -40.42
CA CYS A 24 34.27 1.53 -39.13
C CYS A 24 33.55 2.74 -38.48
N ASN A 25 33.19 3.76 -39.21
CA ASN A 25 32.39 4.86 -38.71
C ASN A 25 30.99 4.46 -38.33
N TYR A 26 30.35 3.57 -39.06
CA TYR A 26 29.03 3.01 -38.73
C TYR A 26 29.08 2.17 -37.45
N PHE A 27 30.10 1.31 -37.27
CA PHE A 27 30.32 0.53 -36.05
C PHE A 27 30.69 1.41 -34.84
N MET A 28 31.45 2.49 -35.04
CA MET A 28 31.77 3.46 -33.98
C MET A 28 30.53 4.28 -33.58
N SER A 29 29.69 4.68 -34.54
CA SER A 29 28.42 5.33 -34.30
C SER A 29 27.44 4.41 -33.55
N MET A 30 27.30 3.14 -33.98
CA MET A 30 26.47 2.14 -33.28
C MET A 30 26.95 1.88 -31.85
N LYS A 31 28.25 1.75 -31.60
CA LYS A 31 28.81 1.60 -30.26
C LYS A 31 28.58 2.83 -29.39
N ARG A 32 28.69 4.04 -29.94
CA ARG A 32 28.34 5.28 -29.22
C ARG A 32 26.85 5.36 -28.91
N THR A 33 25.98 5.03 -29.87
CA THR A 33 24.52 5.02 -29.66
C THR A 33 24.13 3.95 -28.62
N LEU A 34 24.73 2.75 -28.67
CA LEU A 34 24.50 1.69 -27.70
C LEU A 34 25.02 2.08 -26.31
N PHE A 35 26.17 2.76 -26.23
CA PHE A 35 26.72 3.28 -24.98
C PHE A 35 25.84 4.41 -24.40
N PHE A 36 25.32 5.32 -25.24
CA PHE A 36 24.38 6.33 -24.80
C PHE A 36 23.04 5.74 -24.39
N LEU A 37 22.53 4.73 -25.08
CA LEU A 37 21.31 4.00 -24.69
C LEU A 37 21.51 3.21 -23.41
N THR A 38 22.64 2.54 -23.22
CA THR A 38 22.94 1.85 -21.97
C THR A 38 23.22 2.81 -20.82
N ALA A 39 23.89 3.95 -21.06
CA ALA A 39 24.08 5.00 -20.07
C ALA A 39 22.75 5.68 -19.70
N LEU A 40 21.86 5.92 -20.66
CA LEU A 40 20.51 6.42 -20.42
C LEU A 40 19.66 5.42 -19.64
N PHE A 41 19.76 4.11 -19.96
CA PHE A 41 19.11 3.03 -19.21
C PHE A 41 19.63 2.90 -17.77
N ILE A 42 20.93 3.08 -17.57
CA ILE A 42 21.57 3.06 -16.23
C ILE A 42 21.17 4.33 -15.44
N LEU A 43 21.03 5.48 -16.10
CA LEU A 43 20.55 6.71 -15.44
C LEU A 43 19.07 6.63 -15.05
N VAL A 44 18.22 5.98 -15.83
CA VAL A 44 16.80 5.76 -15.50
C VAL A 44 16.65 4.72 -14.38
N SER A 45 17.57 3.76 -14.27
CA SER A 45 17.52 2.74 -13.20
C SER A 45 18.16 3.19 -11.86
N ALA A 46 18.72 4.40 -11.79
CA ALA A 46 19.44 4.89 -10.61
C ALA A 46 18.60 5.77 -9.66
N TYR A 47 17.37 6.12 -10.01
CA TYR A 47 16.50 6.87 -9.10
C TYR A 47 15.65 5.87 -8.30
N ALA A 48 16.06 5.59 -7.06
CA ALA A 48 15.15 5.04 -6.08
C ALA A 48 13.99 6.04 -5.90
N GLN A 49 12.79 5.52 -5.69
CA GLN A 49 11.60 6.37 -5.68
C GLN A 49 11.49 7.02 -4.30
N LYS A 50 11.71 8.35 -4.21
CA LYS A 50 11.60 9.10 -2.94
C LYS A 50 10.26 8.87 -2.24
N ARG A 51 9.20 8.57 -3.00
CA ARG A 51 7.84 8.34 -2.50
C ARG A 51 7.35 6.98 -2.96
N GLU A 52 6.98 6.14 -2.00
CA GLU A 52 6.47 4.79 -2.24
C GLU A 52 5.64 4.34 -1.05
N PHE A 53 4.42 3.84 -1.28
CA PHE A 53 3.65 3.16 -0.24
C PHE A 53 4.21 1.76 -0.01
N ARG A 54 4.68 1.48 1.18
CA ARG A 54 5.28 0.21 1.58
C ARG A 54 4.49 -0.36 2.73
N GLY A 55 3.36 -0.98 2.39
CA GLY A 55 2.39 -1.47 3.35
C GLY A 55 2.57 -2.94 3.71
N ALA A 56 2.02 -3.34 4.86
CA ALA A 56 1.84 -4.72 5.24
C ALA A 56 0.50 -4.91 5.96
N TRP A 57 -0.22 -6.00 5.66
CA TRP A 57 -1.45 -6.37 6.36
C TRP A 57 -1.14 -7.16 7.63
N ILE A 58 -1.70 -6.73 8.75
CA ILE A 58 -1.77 -7.50 10.00
C ILE A 58 -3.22 -7.92 10.19
N GLN A 59 -3.52 -9.19 9.89
CA GLN A 59 -4.84 -9.78 10.03
C GLN A 59 -5.02 -10.40 11.43
N CYS A 60 -6.26 -10.43 11.92
CA CYS A 60 -6.61 -11.17 13.14
C CYS A 60 -7.49 -12.42 12.85
N VAL A 61 -8.19 -12.42 11.72
CA VAL A 61 -9.20 -13.44 11.39
C VAL A 61 -8.64 -14.87 11.25
N ASN A 62 -7.36 -15.04 11.07
CA ASN A 62 -6.69 -16.34 11.08
C ASN A 62 -6.38 -16.86 12.50
N GLY A 63 -6.73 -16.11 13.54
CA GLY A 63 -6.56 -16.51 14.94
C GLY A 63 -5.14 -16.32 15.50
N GLN A 64 -4.24 -15.60 14.81
CA GLN A 64 -2.86 -15.46 15.28
C GLN A 64 -2.71 -14.80 16.67
N PHE A 65 -3.70 -14.03 17.11
CA PHE A 65 -3.71 -13.36 18.42
C PHE A 65 -4.71 -13.98 19.39
N GLN A 66 -5.55 -14.91 18.92
CA GLN A 66 -6.68 -15.45 19.69
C GLN A 66 -6.21 -16.13 20.98
N GLY A 67 -6.71 -15.63 22.11
CA GLY A 67 -6.41 -16.18 23.42
C GLY A 67 -5.01 -15.82 23.97
N MET A 68 -4.26 -14.95 23.30
CA MET A 68 -3.02 -14.41 23.88
C MET A 68 -3.33 -13.51 25.08
N SER A 69 -2.44 -13.50 26.08
CA SER A 69 -2.49 -12.45 27.09
C SER A 69 -2.18 -11.08 26.48
N THR A 70 -2.63 -10.00 27.10
CA THR A 70 -2.33 -8.62 26.67
C THR A 70 -0.83 -8.41 26.46
N SER A 71 0.01 -8.82 27.42
CA SER A 71 1.47 -8.67 27.32
C SER A 71 2.08 -9.49 26.17
N ALA A 72 1.61 -10.71 25.96
CA ALA A 72 2.09 -11.56 24.86
C ALA A 72 1.73 -10.97 23.48
N MET A 73 0.51 -10.48 23.31
CA MET A 73 0.08 -9.85 22.06
C MET A 73 0.87 -8.56 21.80
N GLN A 74 1.04 -7.70 22.81
CA GLN A 74 1.84 -6.46 22.69
C GLN A 74 3.31 -6.77 22.33
N ALA A 75 3.92 -7.78 22.97
CA ALA A 75 5.29 -8.22 22.64
C ALA A 75 5.39 -8.70 21.19
N THR A 76 4.47 -9.58 20.75
CA THR A 76 4.43 -10.10 19.38
C THR A 76 4.25 -8.98 18.36
N LEU A 77 3.34 -8.04 18.59
CA LEU A 77 3.12 -6.90 17.70
C LEU A 77 4.32 -5.94 17.69
N THR A 78 4.97 -5.72 18.85
CA THR A 78 6.18 -4.90 18.92
C THR A 78 7.30 -5.49 18.07
N GLU A 79 7.57 -6.79 18.21
CA GLU A 79 8.57 -7.50 17.43
C GLU A 79 8.27 -7.43 15.93
N GLN A 80 7.03 -7.71 15.52
CA GLN A 80 6.62 -7.60 14.11
C GLN A 80 6.82 -6.17 13.57
N LEU A 81 6.43 -5.15 14.31
CA LEU A 81 6.58 -3.75 13.90
C LEU A 81 8.05 -3.32 13.79
N ASP A 82 8.92 -3.79 14.70
CA ASP A 82 10.35 -3.50 14.67
C ASP A 82 11.03 -4.15 13.45
N GLU A 83 10.70 -5.41 13.12
CA GLU A 83 11.20 -6.07 11.93
C GLU A 83 10.69 -5.39 10.65
N LEU A 84 9.38 -5.11 10.57
CA LEU A 84 8.78 -4.43 9.41
C LEU A 84 9.40 -3.05 9.18
N GLN A 85 9.64 -2.27 10.25
CA GLN A 85 10.34 -0.98 10.15
C GLN A 85 11.76 -1.16 9.61
N ARG A 86 12.49 -2.16 10.12
CA ARG A 86 13.85 -2.49 9.67
C ARG A 86 13.88 -2.87 8.19
N ASP A 87 12.84 -3.55 7.71
CA ASP A 87 12.70 -3.98 6.32
C ASP A 87 12.16 -2.89 5.39
N GLY A 88 11.87 -1.69 5.93
CA GLY A 88 11.51 -0.50 5.16
C GLY A 88 10.01 -0.29 4.95
N VAL A 89 9.15 -1.02 5.67
CA VAL A 89 7.70 -0.80 5.70
C VAL A 89 7.41 0.58 6.32
N ASN A 90 6.46 1.33 5.74
CA ASN A 90 6.07 2.66 6.19
C ASN A 90 4.55 2.84 6.41
N ALA A 91 3.77 1.76 6.28
CA ALA A 91 2.35 1.73 6.58
C ALA A 91 1.90 0.35 7.06
N ILE A 92 1.01 0.31 8.03
CA ILE A 92 0.38 -0.91 8.53
C ILE A 92 -1.13 -0.84 8.26
N ILE A 93 -1.68 -1.91 7.67
CA ILE A 93 -3.11 -2.11 7.50
C ILE A 93 -3.54 -3.16 8.53
N PHE A 94 -4.11 -2.70 9.64
CA PHE A 94 -4.44 -3.53 10.81
C PHE A 94 -5.92 -3.88 10.86
N GLN A 95 -6.25 -5.18 10.87
CA GLN A 95 -7.63 -5.64 10.92
C GLN A 95 -8.23 -5.43 12.31
N VAL A 96 -9.22 -4.54 12.40
CA VAL A 96 -9.84 -4.13 13.66
C VAL A 96 -11.31 -4.54 13.78
N ARG A 97 -11.95 -4.96 12.66
CA ARG A 97 -13.36 -5.38 12.63
C ARG A 97 -13.54 -6.60 11.70
N PRO A 98 -13.34 -7.83 12.20
CA PRO A 98 -13.38 -9.04 11.37
C PRO A 98 -14.78 -9.64 11.17
N GLU A 99 -15.68 -9.62 12.18
CA GLU A 99 -16.97 -10.32 12.20
C GLU A 99 -18.10 -9.47 12.82
N CYS A 100 -18.28 -8.22 12.43
CA CYS A 100 -19.15 -7.26 13.12
C CYS A 100 -18.85 -7.20 14.62
N ASP A 101 -17.60 -7.28 14.96
CA ASP A 101 -17.02 -7.22 16.29
C ASP A 101 -15.71 -6.44 16.25
N ALA A 102 -15.17 -6.05 17.38
CA ALA A 102 -14.12 -5.03 17.44
C ALA A 102 -12.86 -5.50 18.18
N LEU A 103 -11.67 -5.09 17.66
CA LEU A 103 -10.39 -5.10 18.35
C LEU A 103 -10.08 -3.70 18.91
N TYR A 104 -11.09 -3.00 19.36
CA TYR A 104 -11.02 -1.69 20.03
C TYR A 104 -12.25 -1.54 20.93
N GLU A 105 -12.22 -0.57 21.84
CA GLU A 105 -13.40 -0.30 22.65
C GLU A 105 -14.53 0.25 21.79
N SER A 106 -15.60 -0.54 21.58
CA SER A 106 -16.78 -0.13 20.82
C SER A 106 -18.04 -0.16 21.69
N LYS A 107 -18.88 0.88 21.54
CA LYS A 107 -20.23 0.90 22.11
C LYS A 107 -21.29 0.33 21.15
N LEU A 108 -20.89 0.00 19.93
CA LEU A 108 -21.79 -0.45 18.86
C LEU A 108 -21.69 -1.95 18.61
N GLU A 109 -20.50 -2.54 18.82
CA GLU A 109 -20.20 -3.92 18.50
C GLU A 109 -19.47 -4.59 19.67
N PRO A 110 -19.62 -5.93 19.85
CA PRO A 110 -18.93 -6.65 20.91
C PRO A 110 -17.42 -6.72 20.67
N TRP A 111 -16.64 -6.97 21.71
CA TRP A 111 -15.24 -7.35 21.59
C TRP A 111 -15.08 -8.61 20.74
N SER A 112 -14.09 -8.63 19.88
CA SER A 112 -13.84 -9.75 18.97
C SER A 112 -13.26 -10.97 19.71
N ARG A 113 -13.76 -12.16 19.35
CA ARG A 113 -13.17 -13.43 19.79
C ARG A 113 -11.71 -13.62 19.32
N PHE A 114 -11.33 -12.99 18.24
CA PHE A 114 -9.95 -13.04 17.73
C PHE A 114 -8.95 -12.30 18.64
N LEU A 115 -9.43 -11.54 19.60
CA LEU A 115 -8.62 -10.94 20.65
C LEU A 115 -8.51 -11.85 21.88
N THR A 116 -9.65 -12.23 22.47
CA THR A 116 -9.68 -12.90 23.77
C THR A 116 -10.02 -14.41 23.70
N GLY A 117 -10.43 -14.90 22.53
CA GLY A 117 -10.98 -16.24 22.36
C GLY A 117 -12.50 -16.32 22.51
N VAL A 118 -13.12 -15.32 23.17
CA VAL A 118 -14.57 -15.27 23.44
C VAL A 118 -15.13 -13.93 22.97
N GLN A 119 -16.12 -13.96 22.06
CA GLN A 119 -16.76 -12.72 21.59
C GLN A 119 -17.55 -12.06 22.72
N GLY A 120 -17.43 -10.74 22.83
CA GLY A 120 -18.04 -9.93 23.90
C GLY A 120 -17.20 -9.79 25.16
N GLN A 121 -16.12 -10.57 25.30
CA GLN A 121 -15.21 -10.47 26.44
C GLN A 121 -14.12 -9.41 26.19
N ALA A 122 -14.05 -8.39 27.05
CA ALA A 122 -12.97 -7.42 27.03
C ALA A 122 -11.61 -8.05 27.40
N PRO A 123 -10.49 -7.53 26.89
CA PRO A 123 -9.17 -8.02 27.26
C PRO A 123 -8.83 -7.72 28.73
N SER A 124 -8.09 -8.63 29.36
CA SER A 124 -7.63 -8.48 30.73
C SER A 124 -6.14 -8.85 30.86
N PRO A 125 -5.27 -7.92 31.31
CA PRO A 125 -5.56 -6.52 31.65
C PRO A 125 -6.17 -5.75 30.49
N TYR A 126 -7.03 -4.78 30.82
CA TYR A 126 -7.70 -3.94 29.82
C TYR A 126 -6.69 -3.10 29.03
N TRP A 127 -6.88 -3.05 27.71
CA TRP A 127 -6.19 -2.16 26.78
C TRP A 127 -7.03 -1.98 25.50
N ASP A 128 -6.74 -0.95 24.73
CA ASP A 128 -7.34 -0.72 23.43
C ASP A 128 -6.32 -1.05 22.33
N PRO A 129 -6.46 -2.19 21.61
CA PRO A 129 -5.50 -2.59 20.59
C PRO A 129 -5.34 -1.59 19.44
N LEU A 130 -6.43 -0.93 19.00
CA LEU A 130 -6.35 0.04 17.92
C LEU A 130 -5.58 1.28 18.35
N GLN A 131 -5.88 1.85 19.52
CA GLN A 131 -5.14 3.01 20.03
C GLN A 131 -3.66 2.68 20.21
N TRP A 132 -3.36 1.54 20.82
CA TRP A 132 -1.98 1.09 21.03
C TRP A 132 -1.22 0.92 19.70
N MET A 133 -1.86 0.33 18.67
CA MET A 133 -1.24 0.15 17.35
C MET A 133 -0.99 1.49 16.65
N ILE A 134 -1.89 2.47 16.78
CA ILE A 134 -1.68 3.84 16.28
C ILE A 134 -0.42 4.43 16.89
N ASP A 135 -0.32 4.40 18.22
CA ASP A 135 0.83 4.96 18.95
C ASP A 135 2.15 4.28 18.54
N GLN A 136 2.13 2.94 18.40
CA GLN A 136 3.31 2.18 18.00
C GLN A 136 3.72 2.43 16.54
N CYS A 137 2.77 2.58 15.64
CA CYS A 137 3.05 2.90 14.24
C CYS A 137 3.58 4.34 14.11
N HIS A 138 2.91 5.32 14.69
CA HIS A 138 3.31 6.72 14.63
C HIS A 138 4.71 6.95 15.24
N LYS A 139 5.01 6.31 16.37
CA LYS A 139 6.35 6.34 16.98
C LYS A 139 7.45 5.84 16.02
N ARG A 140 7.13 4.91 15.13
CA ARG A 140 8.04 4.36 14.12
C ARG A 140 8.02 5.13 12.78
N GLY A 141 7.25 6.21 12.68
CA GLY A 141 7.06 6.98 11.44
C GLY A 141 6.21 6.29 10.40
N MET A 142 5.46 5.24 10.78
CA MET A 142 4.54 4.50 9.93
C MET A 142 3.14 5.09 9.98
N GLU A 143 2.37 4.97 8.88
CA GLU A 143 0.92 5.18 8.90
C GLU A 143 0.19 3.95 9.46
N LEU A 144 -0.95 4.17 10.14
CA LEU A 144 -1.89 3.11 10.49
C LEU A 144 -3.21 3.29 9.74
N HIS A 145 -3.59 2.24 9.00
CA HIS A 145 -4.87 2.13 8.32
C HIS A 145 -5.73 1.09 9.03
N ALA A 146 -6.87 1.49 9.58
CA ALA A 146 -7.80 0.57 10.23
C ALA A 146 -8.56 -0.24 9.18
N TRP A 147 -8.37 -1.55 9.17
CA TRP A 147 -9.03 -2.45 8.24
C TRP A 147 -10.27 -3.08 8.87
N ILE A 148 -11.40 -2.88 8.19
CA ILE A 148 -12.68 -3.50 8.54
C ILE A 148 -13.14 -4.43 7.42
N ASN A 149 -13.76 -5.56 7.77
CA ASN A 149 -14.60 -6.28 6.85
C ASN A 149 -16.03 -5.72 6.97
N PRO A 150 -16.61 -5.13 5.92
CA PRO A 150 -17.88 -4.41 6.07
C PRO A 150 -19.08 -5.34 6.34
N TYR A 151 -19.15 -6.51 5.70
CA TYR A 151 -20.38 -7.31 5.67
C TYR A 151 -20.30 -8.65 6.39
N ARG A 152 -19.11 -9.17 6.66
CA ARG A 152 -18.98 -10.47 7.35
C ARG A 152 -19.39 -10.34 8.81
N ALA A 153 -20.46 -11.04 9.20
CA ALA A 153 -20.97 -11.09 10.56
C ALA A 153 -20.54 -12.35 11.31
N LYS A 154 -20.17 -13.44 10.61
CA LYS A 154 -19.70 -14.69 11.20
C LYS A 154 -18.87 -15.48 10.20
N THR A 155 -17.73 -16.04 10.63
CA THR A 155 -17.00 -17.08 9.87
C THR A 155 -17.47 -18.48 10.23
N LYS A 156 -17.06 -19.50 9.45
CA LYS A 156 -17.36 -20.91 9.72
C LYS A 156 -16.83 -21.39 11.08
N GLY A 157 -15.72 -20.82 11.56
CA GLY A 157 -15.09 -21.20 12.83
C GLY A 157 -15.70 -20.58 14.08
N THR A 158 -16.67 -19.67 13.95
CA THR A 158 -17.32 -19.02 15.10
C THR A 158 -18.45 -19.89 15.64
N ALA A 159 -18.27 -20.42 16.84
CA ALA A 159 -19.23 -21.33 17.46
C ALA A 159 -20.46 -20.58 18.00
N SER A 160 -20.26 -19.43 18.67
CA SER A 160 -21.32 -18.63 19.27
C SER A 160 -21.08 -17.15 19.05
N LEU A 161 -22.17 -16.37 19.06
CA LEU A 161 -22.16 -14.91 18.95
C LEU A 161 -22.56 -14.31 20.28
N ALA A 162 -22.00 -13.13 20.61
CA ALA A 162 -22.38 -12.37 21.79
C ALA A 162 -23.84 -11.88 21.69
N ALA A 163 -24.52 -11.73 22.83
CA ALA A 163 -25.93 -11.34 22.88
C ALA A 163 -26.22 -9.96 22.22
N ASN A 164 -25.24 -9.06 22.22
CA ASN A 164 -25.34 -7.74 21.60
C ASN A 164 -24.81 -7.71 20.15
N HIS A 165 -24.47 -8.86 19.56
CA HIS A 165 -24.02 -8.94 18.18
C HIS A 165 -25.18 -8.70 17.21
N ILE A 166 -24.93 -7.95 16.10
CA ILE A 166 -25.97 -7.56 15.12
C ILE A 166 -26.78 -8.72 14.56
N ALA A 167 -26.14 -9.89 14.34
CA ALA A 167 -26.84 -11.09 13.86
C ALA A 167 -27.75 -11.75 14.92
N ILE A 168 -27.62 -11.38 16.19
CA ILE A 168 -28.50 -11.81 17.30
C ILE A 168 -29.60 -10.77 17.51
N THR A 169 -29.23 -9.49 17.53
CA THR A 169 -30.18 -8.39 17.81
C THR A 169 -31.08 -8.06 16.61
N ASN A 170 -30.61 -8.30 15.39
CA ASN A 170 -31.28 -7.99 14.14
C ASN A 170 -31.08 -9.12 13.10
N PRO A 171 -31.59 -10.34 13.37
CA PRO A 171 -31.33 -11.51 12.51
C PRO A 171 -31.87 -11.33 11.08
N GLU A 172 -32.89 -10.50 10.88
CA GLU A 172 -33.45 -10.15 9.58
C GLU A 172 -32.48 -9.38 8.66
N ARG A 173 -31.40 -8.82 9.22
CA ARG A 173 -30.39 -8.05 8.48
C ARG A 173 -29.29 -8.90 7.89
N VAL A 174 -29.20 -10.15 8.29
CA VAL A 174 -28.16 -11.09 7.83
C VAL A 174 -28.78 -12.23 7.01
N PHE A 175 -27.96 -12.83 6.17
CA PHE A 175 -28.27 -14.11 5.55
C PHE A 175 -27.13 -15.12 5.80
N ALA A 176 -27.49 -16.39 5.81
CA ALA A 176 -26.54 -17.48 5.87
C ALA A 176 -26.10 -17.88 4.44
N TYR A 177 -24.82 -18.09 4.24
CA TYR A 177 -24.26 -18.54 2.98
C TYR A 177 -22.97 -19.32 3.23
N ASP A 178 -22.89 -20.57 2.82
CA ASP A 178 -21.73 -21.44 2.96
C ASP A 178 -21.14 -21.45 4.40
N GLY A 179 -22.02 -21.48 5.42
CA GLY A 179 -21.63 -21.46 6.85
C GLY A 179 -21.17 -20.10 7.37
N LEU A 180 -21.19 -19.06 6.55
CA LEU A 180 -20.97 -17.66 6.94
C LEU A 180 -22.31 -17.00 7.31
N TYR A 181 -22.27 -15.94 8.13
CA TYR A 181 -23.33 -14.96 8.20
C TYR A 181 -22.84 -13.65 7.59
N ILE A 182 -23.65 -13.07 6.71
CA ILE A 182 -23.33 -11.87 5.93
C ILE A 182 -24.41 -10.82 6.20
N LEU A 183 -24.02 -9.62 6.61
CA LEU A 183 -24.92 -8.45 6.54
C LEU A 183 -25.32 -8.25 5.08
N ASN A 184 -26.63 -8.27 4.81
CA ASN A 184 -27.14 -8.17 3.45
C ASN A 184 -26.87 -6.78 2.86
N PRO A 185 -26.02 -6.64 1.81
CA PRO A 185 -25.71 -5.35 1.22
C PRO A 185 -26.91 -4.65 0.57
N GLY A 186 -27.96 -5.43 0.24
CA GLY A 186 -29.21 -4.93 -0.33
C GLY A 186 -30.13 -4.24 0.68
N ILE A 187 -29.82 -4.28 1.98
CA ILE A 187 -30.60 -3.63 3.04
C ILE A 187 -30.00 -2.26 3.36
N PRO A 188 -30.72 -1.12 3.11
CA PRO A 188 -30.20 0.22 3.36
C PRO A 188 -29.73 0.46 4.80
N GLN A 189 -30.43 -0.09 5.79
CA GLN A 189 -30.11 0.03 7.21
C GLN A 189 -28.75 -0.60 7.56
N ASN A 190 -28.29 -1.62 6.82
CA ASN A 190 -26.96 -2.20 7.00
C ASN A 190 -25.86 -1.24 6.55
N ARG A 191 -26.08 -0.53 5.44
CA ARG A 191 -25.17 0.51 4.97
C ARG A 191 -25.03 1.62 6.01
N ASP A 192 -26.16 2.11 6.54
CA ASP A 192 -26.18 3.15 7.58
C ASP A 192 -25.48 2.68 8.86
N TYR A 193 -25.70 1.42 9.26
CA TYR A 193 -25.04 0.82 10.42
C TYR A 193 -23.53 0.75 10.27
N ILE A 194 -23.03 0.28 9.13
CA ILE A 194 -21.59 0.19 8.88
C ILE A 194 -20.98 1.60 8.84
N CYS A 195 -21.63 2.55 8.20
CA CYS A 195 -21.19 3.96 8.19
C CYS A 195 -21.14 4.55 9.61
N LYS A 196 -22.10 4.19 10.50
CA LYS A 196 -22.07 4.61 11.91
C LYS A 196 -20.90 4.01 12.68
N VAL A 197 -20.57 2.74 12.43
CA VAL A 197 -19.37 2.09 13.03
C VAL A 197 -18.10 2.80 12.57
N VAL A 198 -17.99 3.11 11.29
CA VAL A 198 -16.83 3.85 10.74
C VAL A 198 -16.75 5.27 11.25
N ASP A 199 -17.87 5.97 11.38
CA ASP A 199 -17.91 7.31 11.98
C ASP A 199 -17.39 7.30 13.43
N ASP A 200 -17.72 6.27 14.23
CA ASP A 200 -17.20 6.07 15.58
C ASP A 200 -15.67 5.86 15.56
N ILE A 201 -15.15 5.01 14.70
CA ILE A 201 -13.69 4.79 14.56
C ILE A 201 -13.00 6.10 14.16
N VAL A 202 -13.42 6.72 13.05
CA VAL A 202 -12.77 7.90 12.50
C VAL A 202 -12.83 9.08 13.48
N SER A 203 -13.94 9.25 14.21
CA SER A 203 -14.08 10.36 15.16
C SER A 203 -13.13 10.24 16.35
N ARG A 204 -12.96 9.04 16.89
CA ARG A 204 -12.22 8.79 18.16
C ARG A 204 -10.75 8.52 17.97
N TYR A 205 -10.34 7.86 16.90
CA TYR A 205 -8.97 7.41 16.69
C TYR A 205 -8.22 8.26 15.67
N ASP A 206 -6.92 8.47 15.88
CA ASP A 206 -6.04 9.20 14.97
C ASP A 206 -5.44 8.26 13.89
N ILE A 207 -6.32 7.57 13.17
CA ILE A 207 -5.93 6.73 12.03
C ILE A 207 -5.54 7.58 10.82
N ASP A 208 -4.58 7.10 10.02
CA ASP A 208 -4.17 7.73 8.76
C ASP A 208 -5.06 7.30 7.59
N GLY A 209 -5.69 6.13 7.70
CA GLY A 209 -6.62 5.60 6.70
C GLY A 209 -7.64 4.62 7.26
N LEU A 210 -8.75 4.48 6.55
CA LEU A 210 -9.70 3.38 6.68
C LEU A 210 -9.55 2.47 5.47
N HIS A 211 -9.55 1.17 5.68
CA HIS A 211 -9.35 0.17 4.64
C HIS A 211 -10.46 -0.89 4.68
N ILE A 212 -10.96 -1.30 3.51
CA ILE A 212 -11.85 -2.44 3.35
C ILE A 212 -11.27 -3.43 2.35
N ASP A 213 -11.59 -4.72 2.55
CA ASP A 213 -11.17 -5.80 1.68
C ASP A 213 -12.16 -6.07 0.53
N ASP A 214 -12.13 -7.25 -0.07
CA ASP A 214 -12.92 -7.64 -1.24
C ASP A 214 -14.22 -8.40 -0.91
N TYR A 215 -14.59 -8.54 0.37
CA TYR A 215 -15.78 -9.28 0.78
C TYR A 215 -17.04 -8.38 0.77
N PHE A 216 -17.50 -7.99 -0.44
CA PHE A 216 -18.75 -7.24 -0.62
C PHE A 216 -19.96 -8.17 -0.59
N TYR A 217 -20.12 -9.00 -1.60
CA TYR A 217 -20.94 -10.19 -1.57
C TYR A 217 -20.04 -11.42 -1.36
N PRO A 218 -20.58 -12.54 -0.85
CA PRO A 218 -19.76 -13.74 -0.63
C PRO A 218 -19.24 -14.31 -1.94
N TYR A 219 -18.09 -14.96 -1.91
CA TYR A 219 -17.55 -15.70 -3.04
C TYR A 219 -18.54 -16.76 -3.49
N PRO A 220 -18.80 -16.89 -4.80
CA PRO A 220 -19.77 -17.86 -5.29
C PRO A 220 -19.34 -19.29 -4.98
N VAL A 221 -20.28 -20.08 -4.44
CA VAL A 221 -20.11 -21.50 -4.18
C VAL A 221 -21.01 -22.28 -5.14
N PRO A 222 -20.48 -23.28 -5.87
CA PRO A 222 -21.28 -24.07 -6.80
C PRO A 222 -22.54 -24.68 -6.12
N GLY A 223 -23.70 -24.48 -6.75
CA GLY A 223 -24.98 -24.97 -6.25
C GLY A 223 -25.63 -24.13 -5.15
N GLN A 224 -24.99 -23.04 -4.69
CA GLN A 224 -25.58 -22.11 -3.73
C GLN A 224 -26.03 -20.81 -4.41
N VAL A 225 -27.16 -20.28 -3.96
CA VAL A 225 -27.72 -19.01 -4.40
C VAL A 225 -27.74 -18.06 -3.21
N ILE A 226 -27.36 -16.79 -3.45
CA ILE A 226 -27.46 -15.75 -2.42
C ILE A 226 -28.94 -15.49 -2.14
N PRO A 227 -29.41 -15.65 -0.87
CA PRO A 227 -30.83 -15.56 -0.53
C PRO A 227 -31.26 -14.10 -0.29
N ASP A 228 -31.32 -13.30 -1.35
CA ASP A 228 -31.65 -11.87 -1.31
C ASP A 228 -32.92 -11.52 -2.13
N ASP A 229 -33.80 -12.51 -2.40
CA ASP A 229 -35.01 -12.35 -3.21
C ASP A 229 -35.98 -11.35 -2.61
N ASP A 230 -36.22 -11.42 -1.30
CA ASP A 230 -37.14 -10.54 -0.59
C ASP A 230 -36.63 -9.09 -0.58
N GLN A 231 -35.32 -8.92 -0.38
CA GLN A 231 -34.71 -7.59 -0.40
C GLN A 231 -34.70 -7.00 -1.81
N TYR A 232 -34.49 -7.83 -2.83
CA TYR A 232 -34.62 -7.38 -4.22
C TYR A 232 -36.03 -6.96 -4.58
N ARG A 233 -37.07 -7.69 -4.11
CA ARG A 233 -38.48 -7.26 -4.27
C ARG A 233 -38.77 -5.96 -3.56
N GLN A 234 -38.25 -5.79 -2.34
CA GLN A 234 -38.51 -4.62 -1.51
C GLN A 234 -37.72 -3.38 -1.93
N TYR A 235 -36.44 -3.54 -2.29
CA TYR A 235 -35.50 -2.44 -2.53
C TYR A 235 -34.94 -2.40 -3.96
N GLY A 236 -35.56 -3.09 -4.90
CA GLY A 236 -35.08 -3.21 -6.28
C GLY A 236 -35.04 -1.92 -7.09
N ASN A 237 -35.83 -0.88 -6.66
CA ASN A 237 -35.84 0.44 -7.26
C ASN A 237 -36.05 0.43 -8.80
N GLY A 238 -36.77 -0.56 -9.33
CA GLY A 238 -36.99 -0.72 -10.78
C GLY A 238 -35.79 -1.27 -11.57
N ILE A 239 -34.68 -1.61 -10.93
CA ILE A 239 -33.52 -2.24 -11.58
C ILE A 239 -33.88 -3.68 -11.95
N LYS A 240 -33.95 -3.98 -13.25
CA LYS A 240 -34.42 -5.29 -13.74
C LYS A 240 -33.41 -6.44 -13.54
N ASN A 241 -32.13 -6.14 -13.62
CA ASN A 241 -31.07 -7.14 -13.45
C ASN A 241 -30.61 -7.19 -12.00
N ARG A 242 -30.66 -8.39 -11.37
CA ARG A 242 -30.26 -8.54 -9.98
C ARG A 242 -28.79 -8.24 -9.72
N GLY A 243 -27.89 -8.61 -10.64
CA GLY A 243 -26.46 -8.28 -10.54
C GLY A 243 -26.22 -6.77 -10.56
N ASP A 244 -26.96 -6.03 -11.38
CA ASP A 244 -26.89 -4.58 -11.42
C ASP A 244 -27.42 -3.96 -10.12
N TRP A 245 -28.48 -4.51 -9.54
CA TRP A 245 -29.02 -4.08 -8.24
C TRP A 245 -28.02 -4.35 -7.10
N ARG A 246 -27.35 -5.50 -7.10
CA ARG A 246 -26.30 -5.80 -6.12
C ARG A 246 -25.14 -4.80 -6.23
N ARG A 247 -24.63 -4.53 -7.44
CA ARG A 247 -23.60 -3.51 -7.69
C ARG A 247 -24.05 -2.12 -7.27
N TYR A 248 -25.29 -1.76 -7.60
CA TYR A 248 -25.87 -0.47 -7.19
C TYR A 248 -25.83 -0.29 -5.66
N ASN A 249 -26.20 -1.32 -4.88
CA ASN A 249 -26.14 -1.25 -3.42
C ASN A 249 -24.71 -1.13 -2.89
N VAL A 250 -23.77 -1.87 -3.45
CA VAL A 250 -22.35 -1.75 -3.09
C VAL A 250 -21.80 -0.37 -3.45
N ASN A 251 -22.15 0.15 -4.63
CA ASN A 251 -21.76 1.50 -5.06
C ASN A 251 -22.29 2.59 -4.10
N LEU A 252 -23.56 2.50 -3.70
CA LEU A 252 -24.15 3.41 -2.71
C LEU A 252 -23.42 3.33 -1.36
N PHE A 253 -23.02 2.12 -0.95
CA PHE A 253 -22.25 1.94 0.28
C PHE A 253 -20.88 2.63 0.20
N ILE A 254 -20.13 2.41 -0.86
CA ILE A 254 -18.80 3.03 -1.05
C ILE A 254 -18.90 4.56 -1.08
N GLU A 255 -19.88 5.11 -1.81
CA GLU A 255 -20.11 6.55 -1.87
C GLU A 255 -20.46 7.13 -0.49
N GLN A 256 -21.38 6.48 0.25
CA GLN A 256 -21.81 6.94 1.57
C GLN A 256 -20.65 6.83 2.58
N LEU A 257 -19.87 5.74 2.53
CA LEU A 257 -18.72 5.51 3.40
C LEU A 257 -17.63 6.58 3.17
N SER A 258 -17.30 6.87 1.91
CA SER A 258 -16.40 7.96 1.54
C SER A 258 -16.85 9.31 2.13
N LYS A 259 -18.12 9.66 1.95
CA LYS A 259 -18.70 10.88 2.52
C LYS A 259 -18.61 10.90 4.05
N THR A 260 -18.91 9.79 4.71
CA THR A 260 -18.85 9.67 6.18
C THR A 260 -17.43 9.94 6.70
N ILE A 261 -16.43 9.32 6.08
CA ILE A 261 -15.03 9.47 6.46
C ILE A 261 -14.58 10.92 6.29
N HIS A 262 -14.73 11.48 5.08
CA HIS A 262 -14.19 12.80 4.75
C HIS A 262 -14.96 13.97 5.41
N GLN A 263 -16.24 13.80 5.73
CA GLN A 263 -16.98 14.76 6.54
C GLN A 263 -16.48 14.80 7.98
N ARG A 264 -16.07 13.65 8.52
CA ARG A 264 -15.56 13.55 9.90
C ARG A 264 -14.11 14.03 10.00
N LYS A 265 -13.22 13.47 9.18
CA LYS A 265 -11.79 13.83 9.10
C LYS A 265 -11.35 13.83 7.64
N PRO A 266 -11.28 14.98 6.97
CA PRO A 266 -10.97 15.07 5.54
C PRO A 266 -9.62 14.44 5.13
N TRP A 267 -8.70 14.30 6.09
CA TRP A 267 -7.35 13.74 5.86
C TRP A 267 -7.26 12.23 6.01
N VAL A 268 -8.30 11.55 6.51
CA VAL A 268 -8.29 10.09 6.61
C VAL A 268 -8.53 9.49 5.24
N LYS A 269 -7.54 8.77 4.73
CA LYS A 269 -7.59 8.13 3.41
C LYS A 269 -8.56 6.95 3.42
N PHE A 270 -9.39 6.81 2.40
CA PHE A 270 -10.24 5.64 2.24
C PHE A 270 -9.70 4.72 1.15
N GLY A 271 -9.29 3.51 1.52
CA GLY A 271 -8.70 2.51 0.63
C GLY A 271 -9.49 1.24 0.51
N VAL A 272 -9.37 0.60 -0.64
CA VAL A 272 -10.00 -0.69 -0.94
C VAL A 272 -8.98 -1.66 -1.50
N SER A 273 -8.97 -2.92 -0.99
CA SER A 273 -8.21 -4.01 -1.59
C SER A 273 -9.15 -5.02 -2.28
N PRO A 274 -9.51 -4.76 -3.54
CA PRO A 274 -10.39 -5.63 -4.30
C PRO A 274 -9.67 -6.92 -4.72
N PHE A 275 -10.43 -7.94 -5.11
CA PHE A 275 -9.89 -9.13 -5.75
C PHE A 275 -9.03 -8.77 -6.97
N GLY A 276 -8.01 -9.56 -7.29
CA GLY A 276 -7.00 -9.21 -8.30
C GLY A 276 -7.51 -9.10 -9.74
N ILE A 277 -8.65 -9.70 -10.08
CA ILE A 277 -9.28 -9.64 -11.41
C ILE A 277 -10.51 -8.73 -11.33
N TYR A 278 -10.51 -7.61 -12.10
CA TYR A 278 -11.71 -6.78 -12.22
C TYR A 278 -12.78 -7.47 -13.05
N ARG A 279 -12.46 -7.79 -14.32
CA ARG A 279 -13.30 -8.55 -15.25
C ARG A 279 -12.44 -9.36 -16.20
N ASN A 280 -12.88 -10.56 -16.56
CA ASN A 280 -12.24 -11.37 -17.59
C ASN A 280 -12.60 -10.83 -18.99
N LYS A 281 -11.69 -10.96 -19.95
CA LYS A 281 -11.89 -10.53 -21.33
C LYS A 281 -13.09 -11.22 -22.01
N LYS A 282 -13.41 -12.46 -21.62
CA LYS A 282 -14.60 -13.17 -22.11
C LYS A 282 -15.92 -12.49 -21.72
N ASN A 283 -15.95 -11.79 -20.57
CA ASN A 283 -17.12 -11.09 -20.04
C ASN A 283 -17.14 -9.61 -20.45
N ASP A 284 -15.96 -9.01 -20.70
CA ASP A 284 -15.79 -7.66 -21.22
C ASP A 284 -14.68 -7.66 -22.28
N PRO A 285 -15.01 -7.90 -23.56
CA PRO A 285 -14.01 -7.98 -24.63
C PRO A 285 -13.18 -6.71 -24.85
N LEU A 286 -13.70 -5.54 -24.44
CA LEU A 286 -13.05 -4.25 -24.64
C LEU A 286 -12.12 -3.88 -23.49
N ASN A 287 -12.54 -4.13 -22.25
CA ASN A 287 -11.85 -3.63 -21.06
C ASN A 287 -11.40 -4.74 -20.10
N GLY A 288 -11.82 -5.98 -20.30
CA GLY A 288 -11.43 -7.10 -19.45
C GLY A 288 -9.95 -7.49 -19.60
N SER A 289 -9.38 -8.07 -18.55
CA SER A 289 -8.04 -8.66 -18.58
C SER A 289 -8.05 -10.04 -19.24
N ASP A 290 -6.93 -10.44 -19.82
CA ASP A 290 -6.75 -11.79 -20.38
C ASP A 290 -6.54 -12.80 -19.27
N THR A 291 -7.64 -13.10 -18.57
CA THR A 291 -7.71 -13.95 -17.38
C THR A 291 -8.95 -14.82 -17.42
N ASN A 292 -8.99 -15.84 -16.56
CA ASN A 292 -10.14 -16.72 -16.38
C ASN A 292 -10.28 -17.12 -14.90
N GLY A 293 -10.89 -16.28 -14.10
CA GLY A 293 -11.09 -16.49 -12.66
C GLY A 293 -12.27 -15.72 -12.12
N LEU A 294 -12.42 -15.74 -10.79
CA LEU A 294 -13.38 -14.91 -10.05
C LEU A 294 -13.16 -13.43 -10.39
N GLN A 295 -14.23 -12.65 -10.45
CA GLN A 295 -14.23 -11.26 -10.90
C GLN A 295 -14.87 -10.33 -9.88
N ASN A 296 -14.30 -9.14 -9.70
CA ASN A 296 -14.93 -8.13 -8.85
C ASN A 296 -16.32 -7.75 -9.36
N TYR A 297 -16.41 -7.38 -10.63
CA TYR A 297 -17.62 -6.79 -11.21
C TYR A 297 -18.78 -7.78 -11.30
N ASP A 298 -18.54 -8.99 -11.84
CA ASP A 298 -19.61 -9.94 -12.14
C ASP A 298 -19.92 -10.87 -10.95
N ASP A 299 -18.94 -11.24 -10.14
CA ASP A 299 -19.08 -12.25 -9.10
C ASP A 299 -19.21 -11.65 -7.69
N LEU A 300 -18.47 -10.57 -7.40
CA LEU A 300 -18.50 -9.87 -6.11
C LEU A 300 -19.32 -8.59 -6.13
N TYR A 301 -19.86 -8.21 -7.29
CA TYR A 301 -20.68 -7.03 -7.52
C TYR A 301 -19.99 -5.71 -7.12
N ALA A 302 -18.67 -5.64 -7.35
CA ALA A 302 -17.81 -4.53 -6.98
C ALA A 302 -17.33 -3.78 -8.22
N ASP A 303 -17.82 -2.55 -8.44
CA ASP A 303 -17.42 -1.70 -9.57
C ASP A 303 -16.30 -0.73 -9.16
N VAL A 304 -15.12 -1.29 -8.97
CA VAL A 304 -13.94 -0.56 -8.46
C VAL A 304 -13.50 0.56 -9.39
N LEU A 305 -13.71 0.41 -10.72
CA LEU A 305 -13.42 1.47 -11.70
C LEU A 305 -14.34 2.68 -11.51
N LEU A 306 -15.62 2.43 -11.26
CA LEU A 306 -16.58 3.50 -10.96
C LEU A 306 -16.13 4.28 -9.71
N TRP A 307 -15.73 3.58 -8.64
CA TRP A 307 -15.33 4.22 -7.39
C TRP A 307 -14.08 5.08 -7.56
N ALA A 308 -13.08 4.58 -8.28
CA ALA A 308 -11.85 5.33 -8.58
C ALA A 308 -12.12 6.54 -9.48
N ASN A 309 -12.97 6.40 -10.52
CA ASN A 309 -13.30 7.48 -11.44
C ASN A 309 -14.11 8.61 -10.81
N ASN A 310 -14.92 8.29 -9.80
CA ASN A 310 -15.70 9.28 -9.04
C ASN A 310 -14.94 9.81 -7.80
N SER A 311 -13.69 9.41 -7.58
CA SER A 311 -12.90 9.77 -6.39
C SER A 311 -13.62 9.41 -5.07
N TRP A 312 -14.34 8.28 -5.05
CA TRP A 312 -14.95 7.75 -3.83
C TRP A 312 -13.94 6.97 -2.98
N ILE A 313 -12.82 6.57 -3.57
CA ILE A 313 -11.69 5.94 -2.89
C ILE A 313 -10.41 6.75 -3.14
N ASP A 314 -9.53 6.82 -2.14
CA ASP A 314 -8.28 7.57 -2.19
C ASP A 314 -7.09 6.71 -2.62
N TYR A 315 -7.20 5.38 -2.50
CA TYR A 315 -6.23 4.42 -3.02
C TYR A 315 -6.85 3.05 -3.24
N CYS A 316 -6.24 2.28 -4.13
CA CYS A 316 -6.66 0.92 -4.47
C CYS A 316 -5.49 -0.05 -4.33
N VAL A 317 -5.77 -1.24 -3.75
CA VAL A 317 -4.76 -2.29 -3.54
C VAL A 317 -5.27 -3.63 -4.09
N PRO A 318 -5.32 -3.83 -5.42
CA PRO A 318 -5.76 -5.11 -5.96
C PRO A 318 -4.89 -6.26 -5.45
N GLN A 319 -5.52 -7.34 -5.02
CA GLN A 319 -4.88 -8.53 -4.46
C GLN A 319 -4.36 -9.43 -5.58
N ILE A 320 -3.18 -9.11 -6.14
CA ILE A 320 -2.57 -9.86 -7.24
C ILE A 320 -1.65 -10.96 -6.67
N TYR A 321 -2.25 -11.95 -6.01
CA TYR A 321 -1.52 -12.96 -5.24
C TYR A 321 -0.95 -14.12 -6.05
N TRP A 322 -1.00 -14.07 -7.38
CA TRP A 322 -0.49 -15.13 -8.25
C TRP A 322 0.97 -14.92 -8.65
N GLN A 323 1.57 -15.97 -9.20
CA GLN A 323 2.89 -15.90 -9.79
C GLN A 323 2.84 -15.32 -11.22
N ILE A 324 3.97 -14.82 -11.70
CA ILE A 324 4.19 -14.56 -13.12
C ILE A 324 4.13 -15.90 -13.85
N GLY A 325 3.38 -15.95 -14.95
CA GLY A 325 3.14 -17.19 -15.71
C GLY A 325 1.99 -18.05 -15.17
N HIS A 326 1.14 -17.53 -14.26
CA HIS A 326 -0.05 -18.26 -13.82
C HIS A 326 -1.04 -18.42 -14.99
N PRO A 327 -1.54 -19.64 -15.29
CA PRO A 327 -2.28 -19.93 -16.53
C PRO A 327 -3.60 -19.16 -16.69
N THR A 328 -4.25 -18.79 -15.60
CA THR A 328 -5.57 -18.14 -15.62
C THR A 328 -5.62 -16.76 -14.97
N ALA A 329 -4.56 -16.36 -14.24
CA ALA A 329 -4.50 -15.10 -13.54
C ALA A 329 -3.02 -14.63 -13.45
N ASP A 330 -2.37 -14.50 -14.63
CA ASP A 330 -0.97 -14.11 -14.70
C ASP A 330 -0.73 -12.74 -14.08
N TYR A 331 0.23 -12.69 -13.15
CA TYR A 331 0.63 -11.49 -12.45
C TYR A 331 0.99 -10.32 -13.39
N ALA A 332 1.79 -10.61 -14.42
CA ALA A 332 2.24 -9.59 -15.36
C ALA A 332 1.09 -8.99 -16.19
N THR A 333 0.13 -9.83 -16.57
CA THR A 333 -1.10 -9.41 -17.27
C THR A 333 -1.94 -8.50 -16.37
N LEU A 334 -2.16 -8.91 -15.12
CA LEU A 334 -2.95 -8.13 -14.17
C LEU A 334 -2.28 -6.80 -13.81
N MET A 335 -0.97 -6.80 -13.56
CA MET A 335 -0.22 -5.56 -13.28
C MET A 335 -0.36 -4.52 -14.39
N LYS A 336 -0.23 -4.95 -15.66
CA LYS A 336 -0.39 -4.07 -16.83
C LYS A 336 -1.83 -3.55 -16.93
N TRP A 337 -2.80 -4.42 -16.65
CA TRP A 337 -4.22 -4.05 -16.67
C TRP A 337 -4.54 -2.98 -15.62
N TRP A 338 -4.18 -3.22 -14.35
CA TRP A 338 -4.41 -2.28 -13.25
C TRP A 338 -3.69 -0.95 -13.50
N ASN A 339 -2.43 -0.98 -13.93
CA ASN A 339 -1.68 0.23 -14.28
C ASN A 339 -2.38 1.05 -15.38
N LYS A 340 -2.98 0.40 -16.39
CA LYS A 340 -3.68 1.08 -17.47
C LYS A 340 -4.93 1.82 -16.99
N TYR A 341 -5.72 1.19 -16.11
CA TYR A 341 -7.05 1.70 -15.74
C TYR A 341 -7.07 2.55 -14.46
N PHE A 342 -5.99 2.57 -13.67
CA PHE A 342 -5.89 3.31 -12.40
C PHE A 342 -4.92 4.50 -12.46
N ALA A 343 -5.05 5.37 -13.47
CA ALA A 343 -4.22 6.58 -13.59
C ALA A 343 -4.67 7.72 -12.66
N LYS A 344 -5.93 7.73 -12.23
CA LYS A 344 -6.53 8.82 -11.43
C LYS A 344 -6.57 8.54 -9.93
N CYS A 345 -6.38 7.28 -9.54
CA CYS A 345 -6.40 6.84 -8.14
C CYS A 345 -5.05 6.19 -7.81
N PRO A 346 -4.38 6.55 -6.71
CA PRO A 346 -3.18 5.87 -6.27
C PRO A 346 -3.35 4.35 -6.25
N LEU A 347 -2.46 3.66 -6.97
CA LEU A 347 -2.47 2.21 -7.12
C LEU A 347 -1.30 1.61 -6.35
N TYR A 348 -1.58 0.74 -5.40
CA TYR A 348 -0.60 -0.10 -4.71
C TYR A 348 -0.88 -1.55 -5.03
N ILE A 349 0.12 -2.39 -5.11
CA ILE A 349 -0.07 -3.79 -5.50
C ILE A 349 -0.09 -4.67 -4.26
N GLY A 350 -1.17 -5.41 -4.07
CA GLY A 350 -1.24 -6.47 -3.07
C GLY A 350 -0.41 -7.67 -3.51
N GLU A 351 0.62 -8.00 -2.71
CA GLU A 351 1.63 -9.02 -3.03
C GLU A 351 1.61 -10.13 -1.99
N ASP A 352 1.53 -11.39 -2.44
CA ASP A 352 1.64 -12.55 -1.57
C ASP A 352 3.12 -12.95 -1.42
N VAL A 353 3.66 -12.78 -0.20
CA VAL A 353 5.06 -13.04 0.15
C VAL A 353 5.42 -14.51 -0.05
N GLU A 354 4.61 -15.42 0.50
CA GLU A 354 4.89 -16.86 0.46
C GLU A 354 4.83 -17.41 -0.96
N ARG A 355 3.85 -16.98 -1.76
CA ARG A 355 3.78 -17.37 -3.18
C ARG A 355 4.92 -16.79 -3.99
N THR A 356 5.32 -15.54 -3.72
CA THR A 356 6.43 -14.92 -4.45
C THR A 356 7.73 -15.67 -4.25
N VAL A 357 8.04 -16.13 -3.02
CA VAL A 357 9.27 -16.90 -2.77
C VAL A 357 9.17 -18.37 -3.19
N LYS A 358 7.96 -18.91 -3.27
CA LYS A 358 7.70 -20.30 -3.65
C LYS A 358 8.00 -20.60 -5.12
N TYR A 359 7.68 -19.65 -6.01
CA TYR A 359 7.78 -19.87 -7.45
C TYR A 359 9.11 -19.35 -8.00
N PRO A 360 9.82 -20.15 -8.83
CA PRO A 360 11.04 -19.72 -9.49
C PRO A 360 10.75 -18.63 -10.53
N ASP A 361 11.74 -17.78 -10.78
CA ASP A 361 11.71 -16.84 -11.89
C ASP A 361 11.74 -17.58 -13.23
N LEU A 362 10.95 -17.12 -14.21
CA LEU A 362 10.82 -17.83 -15.50
C LEU A 362 12.09 -17.71 -16.36
N ALA A 363 12.84 -16.62 -16.23
CA ALA A 363 14.08 -16.39 -16.98
C ALA A 363 15.32 -16.93 -16.24
N ASN A 364 15.26 -17.02 -14.90
CA ASN A 364 16.35 -17.52 -14.07
C ASN A 364 15.82 -18.39 -12.92
N PRO A 365 15.61 -19.70 -13.13
CA PRO A 365 15.02 -20.58 -12.13
C PRO A 365 15.84 -20.76 -10.83
N SER A 366 17.07 -20.24 -10.76
CA SER A 366 17.88 -20.27 -9.53
C SER A 366 17.46 -19.24 -8.48
N VAL A 367 16.58 -18.28 -8.84
CA VAL A 367 16.03 -17.27 -7.96
C VAL A 367 14.50 -17.32 -7.98
N ASN A 368 13.86 -16.75 -6.95
CA ASN A 368 12.40 -16.62 -6.92
C ASN A 368 11.92 -15.43 -7.77
N GLN A 369 10.60 -15.20 -7.84
CA GLN A 369 10.01 -14.17 -8.69
C GLN A 369 10.10 -12.73 -8.15
N MET A 370 10.63 -12.52 -6.94
CA MET A 370 10.72 -11.19 -6.34
C MET A 370 11.47 -10.17 -7.23
N PRO A 371 12.65 -10.48 -7.82
CA PRO A 371 13.34 -9.53 -8.71
C PRO A 371 12.50 -9.11 -9.92
N ALA A 372 11.84 -10.05 -10.58
CA ALA A 372 11.00 -9.78 -11.75
C ALA A 372 9.79 -8.91 -11.41
N LYS A 373 9.10 -9.21 -10.31
CA LYS A 373 7.95 -8.44 -9.82
C LYS A 373 8.35 -7.00 -9.48
N TYR A 374 9.42 -6.79 -8.70
CA TYR A 374 9.90 -5.44 -8.36
C TYR A 374 10.43 -4.66 -9.57
N ALA A 375 10.99 -5.33 -10.58
CA ALA A 375 11.35 -4.69 -11.84
C ALA A 375 10.11 -4.17 -12.59
N MET A 376 9.00 -4.91 -12.57
CA MET A 376 7.74 -4.49 -13.16
C MET A 376 7.12 -3.28 -12.44
N HIS A 377 7.17 -3.23 -11.10
CA HIS A 377 6.69 -2.06 -10.33
C HIS A 377 7.37 -0.77 -10.79
N LYS A 378 8.69 -0.79 -11.02
CA LYS A 378 9.45 0.37 -11.48
C LYS A 378 9.13 0.81 -12.91
N GLN A 379 8.67 -0.12 -13.77
CA GLN A 379 8.34 0.16 -15.16
C GLN A 379 6.92 0.71 -15.35
N LEU A 380 6.04 0.54 -14.36
CA LEU A 380 4.63 0.88 -14.46
C LEU A 380 4.34 2.19 -13.70
N PRO A 381 4.14 3.32 -14.39
CA PRO A 381 4.17 4.65 -13.80
C PRO A 381 3.03 4.94 -12.81
N ASN A 382 1.89 4.23 -12.92
CA ASN A 382 0.76 4.40 -12.01
C ASN A 382 0.86 3.55 -10.74
N VAL A 383 1.77 2.57 -10.70
CA VAL A 383 2.06 1.79 -9.49
C VAL A 383 2.89 2.66 -8.54
N LYS A 384 2.32 2.98 -7.38
CA LYS A 384 2.92 3.88 -6.38
C LYS A 384 3.35 3.17 -5.10
N GLY A 385 3.25 1.86 -5.07
CA GLY A 385 3.68 1.07 -3.93
C GLY A 385 3.19 -0.36 -3.92
N THR A 386 3.46 -1.02 -2.81
CA THR A 386 3.17 -2.43 -2.57
C THR A 386 2.59 -2.60 -1.18
N VAL A 387 1.64 -3.53 -1.03
CA VAL A 387 1.15 -3.98 0.27
C VAL A 387 1.35 -5.48 0.37
N LEU A 388 2.04 -5.91 1.41
CA LEU A 388 2.51 -7.27 1.57
C LEU A 388 1.50 -8.12 2.36
N TRP A 389 1.03 -9.18 1.76
CA TRP A 389 0.27 -10.23 2.39
C TRP A 389 1.24 -11.36 2.81
N TYR A 390 1.51 -11.54 4.05
CA TYR A 390 1.07 -10.79 5.21
C TYR A 390 2.26 -10.40 6.09
N ALA A 391 2.04 -9.47 7.02
CA ALA A 391 3.09 -8.88 7.85
C ALA A 391 3.99 -9.90 8.55
N LYS A 392 3.40 -10.95 9.15
CA LYS A 392 4.16 -12.00 9.84
C LYS A 392 5.11 -12.77 8.91
N ALA A 393 4.72 -13.02 7.65
CA ALA A 393 5.60 -13.68 6.70
C ALA A 393 6.85 -12.84 6.35
N VAL A 394 6.71 -11.50 6.35
CA VAL A 394 7.84 -10.58 6.18
C VAL A 394 8.70 -10.56 7.43
N ALA A 395 8.10 -10.39 8.61
CA ALA A 395 8.81 -10.32 9.90
C ALA A 395 9.54 -11.63 10.21
N ASP A 396 8.96 -12.78 9.88
CA ASP A 396 9.61 -14.10 9.98
C ASP A 396 10.67 -14.32 8.89
N ASN A 397 10.86 -13.36 7.99
CA ASN A 397 11.83 -13.39 6.89
C ASN A 397 11.70 -14.63 5.97
N VAL A 398 10.48 -15.02 5.65
CA VAL A 398 10.18 -16.19 4.81
C VAL A 398 10.91 -16.06 3.47
N GLY A 399 11.72 -17.06 3.10
CA GLY A 399 12.51 -17.04 1.87
C GLY A 399 13.48 -15.86 1.74
N ASN A 400 13.93 -15.30 2.85
CA ASN A 400 14.76 -14.08 2.95
C ASN A 400 14.09 -12.81 2.42
N TYR A 401 12.74 -12.78 2.37
CA TYR A 401 11.98 -11.68 1.77
C TYR A 401 12.29 -10.33 2.43
N GLY A 402 12.19 -10.24 3.76
CA GLY A 402 12.50 -9.01 4.52
C GLY A 402 13.96 -8.57 4.34
N THR A 403 14.89 -9.51 4.41
CA THR A 403 16.32 -9.22 4.18
C THR A 403 16.57 -8.65 2.78
N ILE A 404 15.91 -9.18 1.74
CA ILE A 404 16.05 -8.68 0.37
C ILE A 404 15.42 -7.29 0.23
N LEU A 405 14.24 -7.03 0.85
CA LEU A 405 13.66 -5.70 0.89
C LEU A 405 14.63 -4.68 1.46
N ARG A 406 15.11 -4.91 2.68
CA ARG A 406 16.03 -4.03 3.42
C ARG A 406 17.34 -3.76 2.68
N ASN A 407 17.92 -4.76 2.06
CA ASN A 407 19.25 -4.64 1.43
C ASN A 407 19.19 -4.17 -0.03
N THR A 408 18.02 -4.30 -0.69
CA THR A 408 17.92 -4.07 -2.14
C THR A 408 16.82 -3.07 -2.49
N TYR A 409 15.54 -3.46 -2.34
CA TYR A 409 14.43 -2.69 -2.89
C TYR A 409 14.02 -1.51 -2.02
N TRP A 410 14.01 -1.68 -0.70
CA TRP A 410 13.60 -0.70 0.31
C TRP A 410 14.76 -0.24 1.20
N ARG A 411 15.96 -0.34 0.68
CA ARG A 411 17.21 0.02 1.39
C ARG A 411 17.21 1.44 1.96
N TYR A 412 16.56 2.36 1.28
CA TYR A 412 16.45 3.75 1.71
C TYR A 412 15.02 4.06 2.15
N PRO A 413 14.80 4.88 3.17
CA PRO A 413 13.47 5.30 3.57
C PRO A 413 12.72 5.98 2.42
N ALA A 414 11.40 5.79 2.37
CA ALA A 414 10.54 6.45 1.40
C ALA A 414 9.42 7.21 2.10
N LEU A 415 9.07 8.39 1.58
CA LEU A 415 7.88 9.12 1.96
C LEU A 415 6.63 8.44 1.37
N GLN A 416 5.48 8.68 1.99
CA GLN A 416 4.21 8.28 1.40
C GLN A 416 3.97 8.98 0.05
N PRO A 417 3.26 8.35 -0.89
CA PRO A 417 2.78 9.00 -2.09
C PRO A 417 1.89 10.20 -1.74
N LEU A 418 1.88 11.20 -2.60
CA LEU A 418 0.97 12.35 -2.47
C LEU A 418 -0.48 11.92 -2.74
N THR A 419 -1.40 12.58 -2.07
CA THR A 419 -2.86 12.43 -2.27
C THR A 419 -3.45 13.79 -2.67
N PRO A 420 -3.19 14.26 -3.91
CA PRO A 420 -3.50 15.64 -4.33
C PRO A 420 -5.01 15.94 -4.29
N ASN A 421 -5.86 14.91 -4.44
CA ASN A 421 -7.30 15.07 -4.35
C ASN A 421 -7.78 15.52 -2.96
N ILE A 422 -6.99 15.28 -1.91
CA ILE A 422 -7.30 15.69 -0.54
C ILE A 422 -6.61 17.01 -0.20
N ASP A 423 -5.30 17.11 -0.43
CA ASP A 423 -4.52 18.32 -0.21
C ASP A 423 -3.19 18.30 -0.99
N GLU A 424 -2.79 19.48 -1.51
CA GLU A 424 -1.50 19.68 -2.22
C GLU A 424 -0.60 20.72 -1.53
N LYS A 425 -1.07 21.32 -0.44
CA LYS A 425 -0.38 22.45 0.19
C LYS A 425 0.63 21.97 1.23
N ALA A 426 1.90 22.17 0.96
CA ALA A 426 2.95 21.84 1.90
C ALA A 426 2.92 22.73 3.16
N PRO A 427 3.22 22.19 4.35
CA PRO A 427 3.30 22.95 5.60
C PRO A 427 4.50 23.90 5.58
N ALA A 428 4.61 24.79 6.58
CA ALA A 428 5.76 25.63 6.76
C ALA A 428 6.98 24.80 7.22
N LYS A 429 8.21 25.25 6.89
CA LYS A 429 9.44 24.57 7.26
C LYS A 429 9.70 24.63 8.78
N PRO A 430 10.44 23.66 9.37
CA PRO A 430 10.89 23.71 10.74
C PRO A 430 11.71 24.98 11.03
N ARG A 431 11.70 25.41 12.30
CA ARG A 431 12.39 26.63 12.75
C ARG A 431 13.48 26.28 13.76
N LYS A 432 14.44 27.16 13.95
CA LYS A 432 15.48 27.09 14.98
C LYS A 432 16.23 25.76 15.02
N VAL A 433 16.59 25.22 13.85
CA VAL A 433 17.37 23.97 13.78
C VAL A 433 18.75 24.19 14.41
N LYS A 434 19.07 23.50 15.50
CA LYS A 434 20.34 23.64 16.23
C LYS A 434 20.80 22.31 16.82
N PRO A 435 22.09 21.96 16.73
CA PRO A 435 22.66 20.85 17.47
C PRO A 435 23.00 21.30 18.91
N VAL A 436 22.78 20.41 19.87
CA VAL A 436 23.05 20.65 21.30
C VAL A 436 23.60 19.38 21.93
N TRP A 437 24.67 19.48 22.74
CA TRP A 437 25.12 18.41 23.61
C TRP A 437 24.22 18.32 24.84
N THR A 438 23.76 17.12 25.14
CA THR A 438 22.90 16.78 26.26
C THR A 438 23.49 15.58 27.03
N SER A 439 22.89 15.18 28.16
CA SER A 439 23.20 13.91 28.85
C SER A 439 23.01 12.68 27.94
N ASP A 440 22.08 12.75 26.97
CA ASP A 440 21.76 11.64 26.09
C ASP A 440 22.60 11.64 24.80
N GLY A 441 23.54 12.59 24.66
CA GLY A 441 24.45 12.74 23.51
C GLY A 441 24.23 14.02 22.69
N TYR A 442 24.77 14.03 21.49
CA TYR A 442 24.67 15.17 20.58
C TYR A 442 23.37 15.08 19.78
N ILE A 443 22.49 16.06 19.93
CA ILE A 443 21.12 16.02 19.44
C ILE A 443 20.84 17.23 18.55
N LEU A 444 20.28 17.02 17.37
CA LEU A 444 19.77 18.05 16.49
C LEU A 444 18.30 18.33 16.85
N PHE A 445 18.03 19.52 17.41
CA PHE A 445 16.69 19.97 17.76
C PHE A 445 16.13 20.93 16.72
N TRP A 446 14.82 20.98 16.62
CA TRP A 446 14.09 22.02 15.88
C TRP A 446 12.78 22.38 16.57
N THR A 447 12.21 23.49 16.17
CA THR A 447 10.89 23.91 16.61
C THR A 447 9.90 23.64 15.48
N ALA A 448 8.78 23.00 15.80
CA ALA A 448 7.67 22.81 14.88
C ALA A 448 7.21 24.15 14.26
N PRO A 449 6.85 24.19 12.99
CA PRO A 449 6.20 25.36 12.42
C PRO A 449 4.82 25.54 13.07
N LYS A 450 4.32 26.79 13.07
CA LYS A 450 2.93 27.04 13.46
C LYS A 450 2.03 26.67 12.27
N GLY A 451 1.04 25.82 12.52
CA GLY A 451 -0.05 25.52 11.61
C GLY A 451 -1.34 26.22 12.03
N SER A 452 -2.25 26.45 11.11
CA SER A 452 -3.58 27.03 11.34
C SER A 452 -4.72 26.01 11.25
N GLY A 453 -4.42 24.77 10.92
CA GLY A 453 -5.35 23.66 10.78
C GLY A 453 -4.67 22.43 10.17
N TRP A 454 -5.42 21.37 9.97
CA TRP A 454 -4.87 20.08 9.53
C TRP A 454 -4.05 20.11 8.22
N LYS A 455 -4.35 21.04 7.30
CA LYS A 455 -3.60 21.23 6.05
C LYS A 455 -2.22 21.85 6.22
N ASP A 456 -2.03 22.63 7.29
CA ASP A 456 -0.80 23.37 7.55
C ASP A 456 -0.02 22.79 8.75
N GLU A 457 -0.61 21.83 9.47
CA GLU A 457 0.01 21.21 10.64
C GLU A 457 1.10 20.23 10.22
N ALA A 458 2.28 20.41 10.79
CA ALA A 458 3.37 19.45 10.63
C ALA A 458 3.20 18.29 11.60
N VAL A 459 2.97 17.08 11.08
CA VAL A 459 2.79 15.86 11.88
C VAL A 459 4.01 14.96 11.88
N ARG A 460 4.90 15.10 10.88
CA ARG A 460 6.16 14.35 10.78
C ARG A 460 7.27 15.25 10.25
N TYR A 461 8.51 14.81 10.41
CA TYR A 461 9.71 15.49 9.94
C TYR A 461 10.61 14.52 9.20
N VAL A 462 11.27 15.01 8.15
CA VAL A 462 12.30 14.26 7.43
C VAL A 462 13.65 14.89 7.70
N VAL A 463 14.59 14.09 8.17
CA VAL A 463 15.98 14.50 8.43
C VAL A 463 16.85 13.95 7.31
N TYR A 464 17.57 14.86 6.64
CA TYR A 464 18.54 14.55 5.60
C TYR A 464 19.95 14.83 6.09
N ARG A 465 20.92 14.00 5.67
CA ARG A 465 22.35 14.20 5.92
C ARG A 465 23.13 14.18 4.61
N PHE A 466 23.95 15.20 4.40
CA PHE A 466 24.81 15.36 3.23
C PHE A 466 26.26 15.51 3.67
N ALA A 467 27.17 14.73 3.08
CA ALA A 467 28.60 14.84 3.32
C ALA A 467 29.17 16.18 2.81
N LYS A 468 30.35 16.58 3.30
CA LYS A 468 31.06 17.76 2.79
C LYS A 468 31.33 17.62 1.29
N GLY A 469 30.94 18.62 0.51
CA GLY A 469 31.08 18.62 -0.96
C GLY A 469 29.91 17.98 -1.71
N GLN A 470 29.02 17.24 -1.04
CA GLN A 470 27.83 16.69 -1.66
C GLN A 470 26.79 17.81 -1.90
N LYS A 471 26.15 17.82 -3.09
CA LYS A 471 25.02 18.72 -3.35
C LYS A 471 23.87 18.36 -2.39
N ALA A 472 23.46 19.34 -1.60
CA ALA A 472 22.36 19.17 -0.66
C ALA A 472 21.02 19.30 -1.39
N ASP A 473 20.41 18.15 -1.73
CA ASP A 473 19.16 18.05 -2.47
C ASP A 473 18.20 17.10 -1.76
N ILE A 474 17.09 17.64 -1.27
CA ILE A 474 16.06 16.85 -0.57
C ILE A 474 15.34 15.83 -1.48
N ASN A 475 15.51 15.92 -2.81
CA ASN A 475 14.98 14.90 -3.72
C ASN A 475 15.83 13.62 -3.76
N ASN A 476 17.00 13.63 -3.12
CA ASN A 476 17.85 12.45 -3.00
C ASN A 476 17.43 11.64 -1.76
N GLU A 477 16.66 10.57 -1.97
CA GLU A 477 16.17 9.65 -0.92
C GLU A 477 17.32 8.99 -0.14
N ARG A 478 18.49 8.79 -0.77
CA ARG A 478 19.68 8.19 -0.13
C ARG A 478 20.23 9.05 1.00
N SER A 479 19.83 10.31 1.03
CA SER A 479 20.25 11.26 2.08
C SER A 479 19.28 11.30 3.26
N ILE A 480 18.13 10.62 3.20
CA ILE A 480 17.19 10.51 4.31
C ILE A 480 17.82 9.62 5.39
N VAL A 481 17.96 10.15 6.60
CA VAL A 481 18.49 9.43 7.77
C VAL A 481 17.42 9.17 8.83
N ALA A 482 16.30 9.91 8.81
CA ALA A 482 15.15 9.64 9.66
C ALA A 482 13.87 10.24 9.07
N ILE A 483 12.74 9.57 9.36
CA ILE A 483 11.38 10.10 9.28
C ILE A 483 10.80 9.92 10.68
N THR A 484 10.39 10.99 11.34
CA THR A 484 10.02 10.97 12.78
C THR A 484 8.88 11.93 13.08
N THR A 485 8.13 11.65 14.13
CA THR A 485 7.16 12.59 14.76
C THR A 485 7.82 13.51 15.78
N ASP A 486 9.02 13.14 16.25
CA ASP A 486 9.78 13.95 17.21
C ASP A 486 10.29 15.24 16.59
N THR A 487 10.56 16.24 17.43
CA THR A 487 11.21 17.51 17.05
C THR A 487 12.71 17.50 17.32
N PHE A 488 13.31 16.31 17.34
CA PHE A 488 14.74 16.10 17.50
C PHE A 488 15.22 14.85 16.76
N TYR A 489 16.54 14.80 16.52
CA TYR A 489 17.24 13.64 15.96
C TYR A 489 18.57 13.45 16.68
N LYS A 490 18.82 12.25 17.21
CA LYS A 490 20.10 11.92 17.85
C LYS A 490 21.16 11.73 16.77
N LEU A 491 22.15 12.60 16.79
CA LEU A 491 23.25 12.57 15.84
C LEU A 491 24.16 11.36 16.14
N PRO A 492 24.73 10.69 15.12
CA PRO A 492 25.72 9.65 15.36
C PRO A 492 26.96 10.23 16.05
N TYR A 493 27.63 9.43 16.86
CA TYR A 493 28.92 9.79 17.43
C TYR A 493 30.02 9.49 16.41
N GLU A 494 30.82 10.50 16.07
CA GLU A 494 31.99 10.41 15.21
C GLU A 494 33.18 11.10 15.87
N ASP A 495 34.36 11.06 15.25
CA ASP A 495 35.64 11.56 15.80
C ASP A 495 35.78 13.08 15.90
N GLY A 496 34.74 13.84 15.59
CA GLY A 496 34.75 15.29 15.61
C GLY A 496 35.42 15.94 14.40
N ASN A 497 35.81 15.17 13.38
CA ASN A 497 36.57 15.68 12.22
C ASN A 497 35.71 15.85 10.97
N THR A 498 34.57 15.19 10.91
CA THR A 498 33.72 15.16 9.71
C THR A 498 32.62 16.21 9.80
N SER A 499 32.47 17.01 8.75
CA SER A 499 31.42 18.02 8.64
C SER A 499 30.32 17.56 7.70
N TYR A 500 29.07 17.67 8.16
CA TYR A 500 27.87 17.34 7.41
C TYR A 500 26.95 18.56 7.28
N THR A 501 26.13 18.56 6.24
CA THR A 501 24.98 19.45 6.18
C THR A 501 23.73 18.63 6.49
N TYR A 502 23.04 18.98 7.57
CA TYR A 502 21.71 18.46 7.85
C TYR A 502 20.64 19.39 7.30
N MET A 503 19.59 18.80 6.76
CA MET A 503 18.36 19.50 6.40
C MET A 503 17.18 18.83 7.09
N VAL A 504 16.23 19.63 7.56
CA VAL A 504 15.00 19.12 8.17
C VAL A 504 13.82 19.75 7.43
N THR A 505 12.89 18.93 6.98
CA THR A 505 11.61 19.33 6.39
C THR A 505 10.45 18.90 7.30
N SER A 506 9.31 19.54 7.14
CA SER A 506 8.05 19.14 7.77
C SER A 506 7.17 18.41 6.75
N LEU A 507 6.41 17.42 7.20
CA LEU A 507 5.35 16.76 6.45
C LEU A 507 4.01 17.02 7.15
N ASP A 508 2.97 17.32 6.36
CA ASP A 508 1.59 17.29 6.83
C ASP A 508 1.01 15.87 6.79
N ARG A 509 -0.28 15.72 7.07
CA ARG A 509 -0.99 14.43 7.07
C ARG A 509 -1.06 13.78 5.68
N MET A 510 -1.00 14.57 4.59
CA MET A 510 -0.96 14.08 3.20
C MET A 510 0.45 13.91 2.66
N SER A 511 1.44 13.98 3.56
CA SER A 511 2.86 13.87 3.22
C SER A 511 3.36 14.93 2.23
N ASN A 512 2.68 16.10 2.14
CA ASN A 512 3.22 17.25 1.46
C ASN A 512 4.44 17.77 2.21
N GLU A 513 5.55 17.96 1.50
CA GLU A 513 6.84 18.26 2.10
C GLU A 513 7.19 19.74 1.98
N SER A 514 7.54 20.34 3.12
CA SER A 514 7.93 21.73 3.19
C SER A 514 9.29 22.00 2.55
N LYS A 515 9.63 23.28 2.38
CA LYS A 515 11.02 23.71 2.18
C LYS A 515 11.87 23.28 3.38
N ALA A 516 13.17 23.05 3.17
CA ALA A 516 14.08 22.60 4.20
C ALA A 516 14.61 23.75 5.07
N ALA A 517 14.78 23.47 6.38
CA ALA A 517 15.66 24.22 7.25
C ALA A 517 17.03 23.53 7.29
N LYS A 518 18.12 24.31 7.19
CA LYS A 518 19.48 23.80 6.98
C LYS A 518 20.41 24.15 8.13
N LYS A 519 21.28 23.20 8.54
CA LYS A 519 22.31 23.39 9.54
C LYS A 519 23.57 22.60 9.20
N LYS A 520 24.74 23.25 9.30
CA LYS A 520 26.02 22.55 9.28
C LYS A 520 26.31 22.02 10.67
N VAL A 521 26.76 20.77 10.77
CA VAL A 521 27.11 20.06 11.99
C VAL A 521 28.46 19.41 11.79
N LYS A 522 29.32 19.46 12.79
CA LYS A 522 30.60 18.76 12.83
C LYS A 522 30.44 17.59 13.81
N LEU A 523 30.67 16.36 13.31
CA LEU A 523 30.57 15.13 14.08
C LEU A 523 31.94 14.49 14.27
#